data_8ee2ca657b27638df6f16e60022e37fe
#
_entry.id   8ee2ca657b27638df6f16e60022e37fe
#
_cell.length_a   1.000
_cell.length_b   1.000
_cell.length_c   1.000
_cell.angle_alpha   90.00
_cell.angle_beta   90.00
_cell.angle_gamma   90.00
#
_symmetry.space_group_name_H-M   'P 1'
#
loop_
_entity.id
_entity.type
_entity.pdbx_description
1 polymer ?
#
loop_
_entity_poly.entity_id
_entity_poly.type
_entity_poly.pdbx_seq_one_letter_code
_entity_poly.pdbx_strand_id
1 'polypeptide(L)'
;IETLGDISYTKEEVSYANTILKETGKPQIGLDGKYKPLMPTLPATGGSTDVGDVSQVVPVIRMSATVAAKDGPWHSWAVVACTGMSIGHKGMIYAAKALSMTMADLFKEPKLVEAVKEDYRKNKSPKKYVPRIDPGPPTLE
;
A
#
# COMPACT_ATOMS: atom_id res chain seq x y z
N ILE A 1 -3.54 -6.03 10.40
CA ILE A 1 -2.09 -5.77 10.35
C ILE A 1 -1.47 -5.94 11.74
N GLU A 2 -2.03 -5.36 12.78
CA GLU A 2 -1.56 -5.52 14.17
C GLU A 2 -1.44 -7.01 14.56
N THR A 3 -2.46 -7.80 14.23
CA THR A 3 -2.47 -9.24 14.47
C THR A 3 -1.38 -10.00 13.70
N LEU A 4 -0.97 -9.51 12.53
CA LEU A 4 0.08 -10.12 11.73
C LEU A 4 1.48 -9.77 12.24
N GLY A 5 1.64 -8.63 12.89
CA GLY A 5 2.91 -8.14 13.40
C GLY A 5 3.94 -7.80 12.32
N ASP A 6 5.20 -8.02 12.62
CA ASP A 6 6.34 -7.69 11.75
C ASP A 6 6.52 -8.70 10.60
N ILE A 7 7.05 -8.23 9.48
CA ILE A 7 7.62 -9.11 8.45
C ILE A 7 9.07 -9.42 8.83
N SER A 8 9.39 -10.69 9.01
CA SER A 8 10.76 -11.13 9.33
C SER A 8 11.58 -11.38 8.06
N TYR A 9 12.77 -10.83 8.02
CA TYR A 9 13.73 -11.01 6.93
C TYR A 9 14.97 -11.77 7.40
N THR A 10 15.55 -12.58 6.52
CA THR A 10 16.81 -13.29 6.79
C THR A 10 18.01 -12.34 6.64
N LYS A 11 19.16 -12.77 7.11
CA LYS A 11 20.41 -12.00 6.93
C LYS A 11 20.77 -11.83 5.46
N GLU A 12 20.49 -12.85 4.65
CA GLU A 12 20.72 -12.86 3.20
C GLU A 12 19.82 -11.83 2.49
N GLU A 13 18.55 -11.74 2.88
CA GLU A 13 17.62 -10.75 2.34
C GLU A 13 18.03 -9.31 2.70
N VAL A 14 18.46 -9.08 3.94
CA VAL A 14 18.98 -7.79 4.38
C VAL A 14 20.27 -7.44 3.64
N SER A 15 21.20 -8.42 3.47
CA SER A 15 22.43 -8.23 2.70
C SER A 15 22.15 -7.89 1.26
N TYR A 16 21.20 -8.60 0.63
CA TYR A 16 20.77 -8.32 -0.74
C TYR A 16 20.19 -6.90 -0.88
N ALA A 17 19.30 -6.51 0.02
CA ALA A 17 18.73 -5.16 0.03
C ALA A 17 19.80 -4.07 0.19
N ASN A 18 20.82 -4.31 1.05
CA ASN A 18 21.95 -3.41 1.22
C ASN A 18 22.81 -3.31 -0.04
N THR A 19 22.99 -4.39 -0.79
CA THR A 19 23.68 -4.36 -2.09
C THR A 19 22.93 -3.47 -3.07
N ILE A 20 21.60 -3.62 -3.18
CA ILE A 20 20.76 -2.76 -4.04
C ILE A 20 20.86 -1.28 -3.62
N LEU A 21 20.83 -1.00 -2.32
CA LEU A 21 20.99 0.37 -1.82
C LEU A 21 22.37 0.94 -2.16
N LYS A 22 23.43 0.16 -2.01
CA LYS A 22 24.80 0.57 -2.40
C LYS A 22 24.88 0.93 -3.88
N GLU A 23 24.37 0.06 -4.76
CA GLU A 23 24.39 0.27 -6.22
C GLU A 23 23.55 1.48 -6.67
N THR A 24 22.58 1.88 -5.84
CA THR A 24 21.76 3.08 -6.09
C THR A 24 22.26 4.32 -5.34
N GLY A 25 23.43 4.27 -4.72
CA GLY A 25 24.02 5.40 -3.98
C GLY A 25 23.25 5.78 -2.70
N LYS A 26 22.51 4.82 -2.13
CA LYS A 26 21.71 5.03 -0.90
C LYS A 26 22.39 4.45 0.34
N PRO A 27 22.08 4.98 1.54
CA PRO A 27 22.53 4.38 2.79
C PRO A 27 22.07 2.92 2.93
N GLN A 28 22.95 2.03 3.35
CA GLN A 28 22.68 0.60 3.51
C GLN A 28 21.92 0.34 4.82
N ILE A 29 20.64 0.66 4.84
CA ILE A 29 19.72 0.56 5.99
C ILE A 29 18.76 -0.64 5.93
N GLY A 30 18.99 -1.54 4.97
CA GLY A 30 18.29 -2.82 4.85
C GLY A 30 16.82 -2.71 4.46
N LEU A 31 15.98 -3.41 5.21
CA LEU A 31 14.55 -3.57 5.00
C LEU A 31 13.77 -3.07 6.21
N ASP A 32 12.60 -2.48 5.98
CA ASP A 32 11.69 -2.06 7.03
C ASP A 32 10.52 -3.05 7.15
N GLY A 33 10.71 -4.08 7.97
CA GLY A 33 9.66 -5.09 8.22
C GLY A 33 8.78 -4.77 9.43
N LYS A 34 8.98 -3.64 10.10
CA LYS A 34 8.28 -3.32 11.33
C LYS A 34 6.83 -2.93 11.08
N TYR A 35 5.94 -3.51 11.88
CA TYR A 35 4.57 -3.05 11.97
C TYR A 35 4.54 -1.57 12.41
N LYS A 36 3.70 -0.80 11.75
CA LYS A 36 3.43 0.60 12.12
C LYS A 36 1.95 0.77 12.43
N PRO A 37 1.61 1.33 13.60
CA PRO A 37 0.21 1.59 13.94
C PRO A 37 -0.42 2.57 12.97
N LEU A 38 -1.75 2.54 12.90
CA LEU A 38 -2.51 3.49 12.12
C LEU A 38 -2.20 4.93 12.57
N MET A 39 -1.82 5.77 11.63
CA MET A 39 -1.68 7.21 11.87
C MET A 39 -3.02 7.91 11.62
N PRO A 40 -3.47 8.79 12.53
CA PRO A 40 -4.75 9.49 12.39
C PRO A 40 -4.83 10.35 11.12
N THR A 41 -3.70 10.91 10.71
CA THR A 41 -3.56 11.71 9.50
C THR A 41 -2.28 11.32 8.78
N LEU A 42 -2.40 10.99 7.51
CA LEU A 42 -1.22 10.83 6.67
C LEU A 42 -0.81 12.20 6.12
N PRO A 43 0.49 12.53 6.14
CA PRO A 43 0.96 13.74 5.48
C PRO A 43 0.59 13.71 4.00
N ALA A 44 0.25 14.85 3.44
CA ALA A 44 0.08 14.97 2.00
C ALA A 44 1.40 14.61 1.31
N THR A 45 1.39 13.55 0.54
CA THR A 45 2.54 13.13 -0.27
C THR A 45 2.29 13.47 -1.72
N GLY A 46 3.35 13.84 -2.44
CA GLY A 46 3.28 13.98 -3.89
C GLY A 46 2.96 12.65 -4.58
N GLY A 47 2.50 12.71 -5.81
CA GLY A 47 2.13 11.56 -6.61
C GLY A 47 0.65 11.58 -7.01
N SER A 48 0.31 10.76 -7.98
CA SER A 48 -1.06 10.60 -8.46
C SER A 48 -1.43 9.11 -8.51
N THR A 49 -2.72 8.86 -8.34
CA THR A 49 -3.30 7.53 -8.43
C THR A 49 -4.80 7.64 -8.70
N ASP A 50 -5.33 6.77 -9.52
CA ASP A 50 -6.76 6.59 -9.79
C ASP A 50 -7.57 6.13 -8.56
N VAL A 51 -6.91 5.65 -7.51
CA VAL A 51 -7.55 5.40 -6.20
C VAL A 51 -8.21 6.67 -5.65
N GLY A 52 -7.71 7.87 -6.00
CA GLY A 52 -8.34 9.13 -5.69
C GLY A 52 -9.77 9.22 -6.24
N ASP A 53 -9.97 8.82 -7.49
CA ASP A 53 -11.29 8.79 -8.14
C ASP A 53 -12.21 7.74 -7.50
N VAL A 54 -11.69 6.54 -7.23
CA VAL A 54 -12.43 5.48 -6.54
C VAL A 54 -12.92 5.96 -5.17
N SER A 55 -12.08 6.69 -4.42
CA SER A 55 -12.42 7.23 -3.09
C SER A 55 -13.56 8.26 -3.11
N GLN A 56 -13.88 8.85 -4.28
CA GLN A 56 -15.02 9.76 -4.41
C GLN A 56 -16.36 9.02 -4.45
N VAL A 57 -16.38 7.74 -4.75
CA VAL A 57 -17.61 6.97 -4.96
C VAL A 57 -17.80 5.83 -3.95
N VAL A 58 -16.72 5.31 -3.38
CA VAL A 58 -16.77 4.25 -2.35
C VAL A 58 -15.77 4.52 -1.22
N PRO A 59 -16.02 3.99 -0.01
CA PRO A 59 -15.03 3.98 1.07
C PRO A 59 -13.76 3.26 0.65
N VAL A 60 -12.60 3.83 0.94
CA VAL A 60 -11.30 3.25 0.62
C VAL A 60 -10.42 3.18 1.86
N ILE A 61 -9.80 2.04 2.08
CA ILE A 61 -8.70 1.86 3.03
C ILE A 61 -7.43 1.51 2.27
N ARG A 62 -6.31 2.05 2.70
CA ARG A 62 -5.00 1.77 2.10
C ARG A 62 -4.09 1.13 3.14
N MET A 63 -3.29 0.19 2.69
CA MET A 63 -2.20 -0.36 3.48
C MET A 63 -0.93 -0.42 2.63
N SER A 64 0.20 -0.47 3.28
CA SER A 64 1.50 -0.69 2.64
C SER A 64 2.18 -1.91 3.25
N ALA A 65 2.86 -2.68 2.42
CA ALA A 65 3.73 -3.77 2.84
C ALA A 65 5.10 -3.58 2.20
N THR A 66 6.15 -3.96 2.92
CA THR A 66 7.52 -3.83 2.43
C THR A 66 7.79 -4.86 1.33
N VAL A 67 8.13 -4.37 0.15
CA VAL A 67 8.47 -5.18 -1.04
C VAL A 67 9.84 -4.82 -1.63
N ALA A 68 10.51 -3.81 -1.09
CA ALA A 68 11.79 -3.31 -1.58
C ALA A 68 12.65 -2.80 -0.43
N ALA A 69 13.93 -2.50 -0.73
CA ALA A 69 14.90 -1.94 0.23
C ALA A 69 14.40 -0.59 0.78
N LYS A 70 14.63 -0.36 2.06
CA LYS A 70 14.19 0.85 2.77
C LYS A 70 14.82 2.09 2.14
N ASP A 71 13.98 3.11 1.85
CA ASP A 71 14.38 4.38 1.23
C ASP A 71 15.10 4.23 -0.12
N GLY A 72 14.98 3.06 -0.76
CA GLY A 72 15.43 2.85 -2.13
C GLY A 72 14.65 3.68 -3.14
N PRO A 73 15.20 3.93 -4.34
CA PRO A 73 14.53 4.74 -5.35
C PRO A 73 13.32 4.00 -5.91
N TRP A 74 12.13 4.56 -5.75
CA TRP A 74 10.90 4.08 -6.37
C TRP A 74 10.90 4.37 -7.89
N HIS A 75 10.10 3.64 -8.64
CA HIS A 75 10.03 3.69 -10.11
C HIS A 75 11.38 3.39 -10.78
N SER A 76 12.14 2.45 -10.23
CA SER A 76 13.46 2.06 -10.72
C SER A 76 13.65 0.54 -10.74
N TRP A 77 14.73 0.09 -11.37
CA TRP A 77 15.14 -1.32 -11.36
C TRP A 77 15.34 -1.89 -9.96
N ALA A 78 15.69 -1.04 -8.98
CA ALA A 78 15.91 -1.46 -7.59
C ALA A 78 14.65 -2.05 -6.93
N VAL A 79 13.47 -1.50 -7.25
CA VAL A 79 12.20 -2.06 -6.79
C VAL A 79 11.94 -3.40 -7.47
N VAL A 80 12.14 -3.49 -8.79
CA VAL A 80 11.96 -4.74 -9.56
C VAL A 80 12.85 -5.84 -9.02
N ALA A 81 14.13 -5.55 -8.75
CA ALA A 81 15.10 -6.49 -8.21
C ALA A 81 14.64 -7.08 -6.86
N CYS A 82 14.05 -6.27 -5.98
CA CYS A 82 13.54 -6.75 -4.69
C CYS A 82 12.18 -7.46 -4.81
N THR A 83 11.27 -6.96 -5.64
CA THR A 83 9.91 -7.51 -5.75
C THR A 83 9.87 -8.89 -6.38
N GLY A 84 10.79 -9.21 -7.28
CA GLY A 84 10.94 -10.55 -7.88
C GLY A 84 11.56 -11.60 -6.97
N MET A 85 11.99 -11.24 -5.77
CA MET A 85 12.68 -12.10 -4.83
C MET A 85 11.79 -12.38 -3.60
N SER A 86 12.33 -13.18 -2.65
CA SER A 86 11.63 -13.52 -1.40
C SER A 86 11.18 -12.28 -0.60
N ILE A 87 11.88 -11.17 -0.71
CA ILE A 87 11.50 -9.88 -0.11
C ILE A 87 10.11 -9.45 -0.59
N GLY A 88 9.92 -9.38 -1.91
CA GLY A 88 8.63 -9.03 -2.49
C GLY A 88 7.55 -10.07 -2.22
N HIS A 89 7.89 -11.37 -2.30
CA HIS A 89 6.96 -12.45 -2.00
C HIS A 89 6.43 -12.38 -0.57
N LYS A 90 7.28 -12.08 0.41
CA LYS A 90 6.86 -11.89 1.82
C LYS A 90 5.91 -10.72 1.96
N GLY A 91 6.20 -9.59 1.34
CA GLY A 91 5.32 -8.42 1.32
C GLY A 91 3.98 -8.71 0.66
N MET A 92 3.97 -9.41 -0.46
CA MET A 92 2.76 -9.82 -1.17
C MET A 92 1.88 -10.73 -0.29
N ILE A 93 2.46 -11.76 0.33
CA ILE A 93 1.71 -12.69 1.21
C ILE A 93 1.21 -11.95 2.45
N TYR A 94 1.99 -11.04 3.01
CA TYR A 94 1.57 -10.21 4.13
C TYR A 94 0.35 -9.34 3.76
N ALA A 95 0.40 -8.67 2.63
CA ALA A 95 -0.71 -7.87 2.13
C ALA A 95 -1.96 -8.72 1.86
N ALA A 96 -1.79 -9.88 1.24
CA ALA A 96 -2.90 -10.81 0.98
C ALA A 96 -3.58 -11.27 2.28
N LYS A 97 -2.80 -11.63 3.31
CA LYS A 97 -3.34 -11.99 4.63
C LYS A 97 -4.13 -10.85 5.26
N ALA A 98 -3.57 -9.63 5.28
CA ALA A 98 -4.21 -8.47 5.86
C ALA A 98 -5.54 -8.13 5.16
N LEU A 99 -5.55 -8.14 3.83
CA LEU A 99 -6.77 -7.91 3.05
C LEU A 99 -7.82 -8.99 3.28
N SER A 100 -7.42 -10.27 3.30
CA SER A 100 -8.35 -11.39 3.55
C SER A 100 -8.96 -11.32 4.94
N MET A 101 -8.19 -10.96 5.96
CA MET A 101 -8.70 -10.76 7.33
C MET A 101 -9.68 -9.60 7.38
N THR A 102 -9.36 -8.47 6.74
CA THR A 102 -10.28 -7.31 6.65
C THR A 102 -11.59 -7.69 5.96
N MET A 103 -11.52 -8.44 4.85
CA MET A 103 -12.72 -8.93 4.17
C MET A 103 -13.55 -9.85 5.08
N ALA A 104 -12.89 -10.78 5.79
CA ALA A 104 -13.57 -11.68 6.71
C ALA A 104 -14.31 -10.91 7.83
N ASP A 105 -13.70 -9.87 8.37
CA ASP A 105 -14.31 -9.03 9.40
C ASP A 105 -15.54 -8.28 8.85
N LEU A 106 -15.43 -7.70 7.66
CA LEU A 106 -16.54 -7.01 6.99
C LEU A 106 -17.72 -7.97 6.68
N PHE A 107 -17.45 -9.23 6.30
CA PHE A 107 -18.50 -10.22 6.05
C PHE A 107 -19.15 -10.73 7.34
N LYS A 108 -18.40 -10.82 8.44
CA LYS A 108 -18.90 -11.30 9.73
C LYS A 108 -19.67 -10.25 10.53
N GLU A 109 -19.32 -8.97 10.34
CA GLU A 109 -19.85 -7.87 11.17
C GLU A 109 -20.55 -6.81 10.32
N PRO A 110 -21.86 -6.97 10.04
CA PRO A 110 -22.65 -5.98 9.30
C PRO A 110 -22.60 -4.57 9.92
N LYS A 111 -22.48 -4.47 11.24
CA LYS A 111 -22.34 -3.18 11.94
C LYS A 111 -21.06 -2.45 11.56
N LEU A 112 -19.97 -3.17 11.28
CA LEU A 112 -18.72 -2.58 10.80
C LEU A 112 -18.92 -1.95 9.42
N VAL A 113 -19.63 -2.63 8.53
CA VAL A 113 -19.96 -2.10 7.19
C VAL A 113 -20.78 -0.81 7.28
N GLU A 114 -21.78 -0.76 8.17
CA GLU A 114 -22.58 0.46 8.38
C GLU A 114 -21.73 1.59 8.97
N ALA A 115 -20.83 1.30 9.92
CA ALA A 115 -19.90 2.29 10.47
C ALA A 115 -18.97 2.88 9.38
N VAL A 116 -18.43 2.03 8.51
CA VAL A 116 -17.60 2.46 7.36
C VAL A 116 -18.38 3.36 6.42
N LYS A 117 -19.62 3.00 6.09
CA LYS A 117 -20.49 3.82 5.23
C LYS A 117 -20.81 5.16 5.86
N GLU A 118 -21.06 5.18 7.16
CA GLU A 118 -21.38 6.40 7.90
C GLU A 118 -20.17 7.34 7.96
N ASP A 119 -18.97 6.81 8.25
CA ASP A 119 -17.72 7.57 8.23
C ASP A 119 -17.46 8.16 6.85
N TYR A 120 -17.65 7.36 5.79
CA TYR A 120 -17.54 7.81 4.41
C TYR A 120 -18.50 8.96 4.10
N ARG A 121 -19.79 8.86 4.49
CA ARG A 121 -20.78 9.92 4.24
C ARG A 121 -20.41 11.23 4.93
N LYS A 122 -19.85 11.15 6.17
CA LYS A 122 -19.41 12.33 6.93
C LYS A 122 -18.20 13.02 6.30
N ASN A 123 -17.27 12.23 5.78
CA ASN A 123 -15.98 12.73 5.30
C ASN A 123 -15.94 12.97 3.79
N LYS A 124 -16.91 12.46 3.06
CA LYS A 124 -17.02 12.67 1.61
C LYS A 124 -17.21 14.14 1.28
N SER A 125 -16.53 14.61 0.23
CA SER A 125 -16.76 15.95 -0.33
C SER A 125 -18.26 16.15 -0.66
N PRO A 126 -18.86 17.31 -0.29
CA PRO A 126 -20.23 17.63 -0.66
C PRO A 126 -20.39 17.88 -2.17
N LYS A 127 -19.29 18.10 -2.89
CA LYS A 127 -19.32 18.31 -4.35
C LYS A 127 -19.56 16.98 -5.06
N LYS A 128 -20.45 17.01 -6.07
CA LYS A 128 -20.64 15.85 -6.94
C LYS A 128 -19.33 15.55 -7.67
N TYR A 129 -18.88 14.29 -7.59
CA TYR A 129 -17.74 13.84 -8.36
C TYR A 129 -18.09 13.81 -9.85
N VAL A 130 -17.22 14.37 -10.67
CA VAL A 130 -17.30 14.33 -12.14
C VAL A 130 -15.95 13.79 -12.63
N PRO A 131 -15.93 12.67 -13.35
CA PRO A 131 -14.71 12.14 -13.94
C PRO A 131 -14.06 13.17 -14.86
N ARG A 132 -12.73 13.23 -14.84
CA ARG A 132 -11.99 14.13 -15.74
C ARG A 132 -11.68 13.49 -17.10
N ILE A 133 -11.91 12.19 -17.20
CA ILE A 133 -11.74 11.42 -18.43
C ILE A 133 -13.14 11.17 -19.00
N ASP A 134 -13.35 11.57 -20.23
CA ASP A 134 -14.62 11.33 -20.92
C ASP A 134 -14.87 9.82 -21.08
N PRO A 135 -16.14 9.38 -20.94
CA PRO A 135 -16.48 7.98 -21.16
C PRO A 135 -16.29 7.63 -22.64
N GLY A 136 -15.54 6.58 -22.90
CA GLY A 136 -15.28 6.10 -24.26
C GLY A 136 -14.12 5.09 -24.30
N PRO A 137 -13.85 4.50 -25.46
CA PRO A 137 -12.67 3.69 -25.62
C PRO A 137 -11.41 4.58 -25.48
N PRO A 138 -10.28 4.03 -24.99
CA PRO A 138 -9.04 4.78 -24.91
C PRO A 138 -8.62 5.20 -26.34
N THR A 139 -8.23 6.46 -26.48
CA THR A 139 -7.59 6.95 -27.71
C THR A 139 -6.23 6.28 -27.83
N LEU A 140 -6.09 5.40 -28.80
CA LEU A 140 -4.80 4.81 -29.20
C LEU A 140 -4.19 5.73 -30.26
N GLU A 141 -3.37 6.70 -29.82
CA GLU A 141 -2.46 7.45 -30.69
C GLU A 141 -1.07 6.83 -30.66
#